data_ad67325ca40e64449a2fc69e36ab035d
#
_entry.id   ad67325ca40e64449a2fc69e36ab035d
#
_cell.length_a   1.000
_cell.length_b   1.000
_cell.length_c   1.000
_cell.angle_alpha   90.00
_cell.angle_beta   90.00
_cell.angle_gamma   90.00
#
_symmetry.space_group_name_H-M   'P 1'
#
loop_
_entity.id
_entity.type
_entity.pdbx_description
1 polymer ?
#
loop_
_entity_poly.entity_id
_entity_poly.type
_entity_poly.pdbx_seq_one_letter_code
_entity_poly.pdbx_strand_id
1 'polypeptide(L)'
;ELNDFGCWIVADGFDEERGGEEAARIISEDIIAQFLSKPKFSRRYLKKLITKAHKKLEEIRERSREKRAMSASIVIFLTDYTSMIYGAVGNARLYLIRDDIVREKSRDDSIAHLVYEANQLDYKEIRFHSQRNKLTQNMGEPDGISPEISKKIQLYDGDRILLMSHGAWENLDESEIEVELSKTDSVGKWI
;
A
#
# COMPACT_ATOMS: atom_id res chain seq x y z
N GLU A 1 -2.43 27.40 6.45
CA GLU A 1 -2.82 26.60 7.62
C GLU A 1 -2.23 25.20 7.44
N LEU A 2 -1.41 24.75 8.41
CA LEU A 2 -0.95 23.37 8.46
C LEU A 2 -2.19 22.49 8.68
N ASN A 3 -2.44 21.55 7.78
CA ASN A 3 -3.48 20.57 7.99
C ASN A 3 -3.13 19.71 9.23
N ASP A 4 -4.08 19.52 10.15
CA ASP A 4 -3.91 18.70 11.36
C ASP A 4 -3.59 17.22 11.04
N PHE A 5 -3.77 16.80 9.77
CA PHE A 5 -3.62 15.42 9.34
C PHE A 5 -2.96 15.34 7.97
N GLY A 6 -2.15 14.29 7.76
CA GLY A 6 -1.54 13.93 6.49
C GLY A 6 -2.11 12.63 5.92
N CYS A 7 -2.06 12.52 4.58
CA CYS A 7 -2.45 11.33 3.82
C CYS A 7 -1.49 11.12 2.65
N TRP A 8 -0.89 9.93 2.56
CA TRP A 8 -0.03 9.51 1.45
C TRP A 8 -0.49 8.18 0.93
N ILE A 9 -0.40 7.99 -0.38
CA ILE A 9 -0.83 6.78 -1.07
C ILE A 9 0.15 6.43 -2.17
N VAL A 10 0.42 5.13 -2.31
CA VAL A 10 0.95 4.53 -3.54
C VAL A 10 -0.10 3.56 -4.05
N ALA A 11 -0.42 3.68 -5.34
CA ALA A 11 -1.29 2.76 -6.07
C ALA A 11 -0.51 2.20 -7.25
N ASP A 12 -0.57 0.88 -7.43
CA ASP A 12 0.16 0.11 -8.43
C ASP A 12 -0.83 -0.68 -9.27
N GLY A 13 -0.97 -0.29 -10.53
CA GLY A 13 -1.93 -0.89 -11.46
C GLY A 13 -1.36 -2.13 -12.12
N PHE A 14 -2.19 -3.15 -12.34
CA PHE A 14 -1.76 -4.36 -13.06
C PHE A 14 -1.83 -4.15 -14.57
N ASP A 15 -0.67 -4.17 -15.25
CA ASP A 15 -0.53 -3.89 -16.68
C ASP A 15 -0.80 -5.09 -17.60
N GLU A 16 -0.84 -6.32 -17.09
CA GLU A 16 -1.12 -7.51 -17.90
C GLU A 16 -2.49 -7.44 -18.60
N GLU A 17 -3.40 -6.64 -18.08
CA GLU A 17 -4.73 -6.42 -18.60
C GLU A 17 -4.98 -4.91 -18.70
N ARG A 18 -4.85 -4.32 -19.86
CA ARG A 18 -5.07 -2.90 -20.18
C ARG A 18 -5.98 -2.15 -19.20
N GLY A 19 -5.47 -1.15 -18.49
CA GLY A 19 -6.25 -0.28 -17.58
C GLY A 19 -5.73 -0.19 -16.15
N GLY A 20 -4.60 -0.81 -15.82
CA GLY A 20 -3.97 -0.71 -14.49
C GLY A 20 -3.60 0.72 -14.13
N GLU A 21 -2.96 1.47 -15.03
CA GLU A 21 -2.64 2.88 -14.82
C GLU A 21 -3.90 3.71 -14.54
N GLU A 22 -4.96 3.53 -15.33
CA GLU A 22 -6.23 4.23 -15.11
C GLU A 22 -6.86 3.85 -13.76
N ALA A 23 -6.79 2.56 -13.36
CA ALA A 23 -7.27 2.09 -12.06
C ALA A 23 -6.52 2.77 -10.91
N ALA A 24 -5.19 2.74 -10.94
CA ALA A 24 -4.33 3.36 -9.92
C ALA A 24 -4.61 4.86 -9.79
N ARG A 25 -4.75 5.56 -10.92
CA ARG A 25 -5.08 7.00 -10.96
C ARG A 25 -6.45 7.27 -10.35
N ILE A 26 -7.50 6.57 -10.76
CA ILE A 26 -8.87 6.75 -10.26
C ILE A 26 -8.93 6.55 -8.75
N ILE A 27 -8.29 5.48 -8.24
CA ILE A 27 -8.27 5.17 -6.81
C ILE A 27 -7.54 6.26 -6.02
N SER A 28 -6.36 6.67 -6.48
CA SER A 28 -5.55 7.68 -5.82
C SER A 28 -6.26 9.03 -5.76
N GLU A 29 -6.80 9.49 -6.90
CA GLU A 29 -7.55 10.75 -6.99
C GLU A 29 -8.79 10.72 -6.08
N ASP A 30 -9.53 9.60 -6.05
CA ASP A 30 -10.74 9.48 -5.24
C ASP A 30 -10.44 9.50 -3.73
N ILE A 31 -9.41 8.75 -3.30
CA ILE A 31 -8.99 8.71 -1.89
C ILE A 31 -8.52 10.09 -1.44
N ILE A 32 -7.67 10.76 -2.22
CA ILE A 32 -7.16 12.10 -1.88
C ILE A 32 -8.30 13.13 -1.87
N ALA A 33 -9.20 13.10 -2.85
CA ALA A 33 -10.34 14.01 -2.87
C ALA A 33 -11.27 13.82 -1.66
N GLN A 34 -11.54 12.57 -1.27
CA GLN A 34 -12.34 12.27 -0.07
C GLN A 34 -11.63 12.74 1.21
N PHE A 35 -10.31 12.53 1.30
CA PHE A 35 -9.53 12.97 2.45
C PHE A 35 -9.53 14.51 2.55
N LEU A 36 -9.22 15.21 1.47
CA LEU A 36 -9.19 16.68 1.45
C LEU A 36 -10.55 17.32 1.77
N SER A 37 -11.65 16.67 1.35
CA SER A 37 -13.01 17.18 1.64
C SER A 37 -13.38 17.12 3.12
N LYS A 38 -12.84 16.15 3.86
CA LYS A 38 -13.09 15.96 5.29
C LYS A 38 -11.95 15.20 5.96
N PRO A 39 -10.81 15.85 6.23
CA PRO A 39 -9.66 15.20 6.85
C PRO A 39 -10.01 14.59 8.20
N LYS A 40 -9.63 13.33 8.43
CA LYS A 40 -9.80 12.62 9.70
C LYS A 40 -8.70 11.60 9.90
N PHE A 41 -8.37 11.35 11.15
CA PHE A 41 -7.41 10.34 11.57
C PHE A 41 -8.09 9.28 12.43
N SER A 42 -8.47 8.15 11.82
CA SER A 42 -8.96 6.96 12.52
C SER A 42 -8.95 5.73 11.63
N ARG A 43 -8.78 4.54 12.21
CA ARG A 43 -8.83 3.23 11.52
C ARG A 43 -10.15 3.04 10.75
N ARG A 44 -11.27 3.41 11.36
CA ARG A 44 -12.59 3.30 10.71
C ARG A 44 -12.70 4.21 9.49
N TYR A 45 -12.13 5.41 9.58
CA TYR A 45 -12.13 6.35 8.46
C TYR A 45 -11.24 5.85 7.31
N LEU A 46 -10.04 5.37 7.61
CA LEU A 46 -9.13 4.77 6.62
C LEU A 46 -9.79 3.59 5.89
N LYS A 47 -10.38 2.64 6.63
CA LYS A 47 -11.14 1.54 6.04
C LYS A 47 -12.26 2.04 5.13
N LYS A 48 -12.97 3.10 5.52
CA LYS A 48 -14.05 3.70 4.73
C LYS A 48 -13.53 4.32 3.43
N LEU A 49 -12.40 5.03 3.46
CA LEU A 49 -11.77 5.59 2.25
C LEU A 49 -11.47 4.48 1.25
N ILE A 50 -10.77 3.43 1.68
CA ILE A 50 -10.40 2.29 0.83
C ILE A 50 -11.64 1.60 0.26
N THR A 51 -12.62 1.26 1.11
CA THR A 51 -13.84 0.57 0.66
C THR A 51 -14.66 1.38 -0.33
N LYS A 52 -14.71 2.70 -0.18
CA LYS A 52 -15.42 3.56 -1.13
C LYS A 52 -14.71 3.67 -2.47
N ALA A 53 -13.39 3.83 -2.47
CA ALA A 53 -12.61 3.86 -3.70
C ALA A 53 -12.70 2.53 -4.46
N HIS A 54 -12.68 1.40 -3.73
CA HIS A 54 -12.92 0.08 -4.29
C HIS A 54 -14.27 -0.01 -5.00
N LYS A 55 -15.37 0.35 -4.33
CA LYS A 55 -16.71 0.33 -4.91
C LYS A 55 -16.84 1.22 -6.14
N LYS A 56 -16.22 2.40 -6.12
CA LYS A 56 -16.20 3.28 -7.28
C LYS A 56 -15.51 2.62 -8.48
N LEU A 57 -14.42 1.92 -8.26
CA LEU A 57 -13.74 1.18 -9.33
C LEU A 57 -14.59 0.01 -9.83
N GLU A 58 -15.24 -0.76 -8.94
CA GLU A 58 -16.19 -1.81 -9.33
C GLU A 58 -17.31 -1.27 -10.24
N GLU A 59 -17.94 -0.15 -9.86
CA GLU A 59 -18.97 0.49 -10.68
C GLU A 59 -18.48 0.90 -12.07
N ILE A 60 -17.23 1.35 -12.20
CA ILE A 60 -16.61 1.71 -13.48
C ILE A 60 -16.37 0.46 -14.33
N ARG A 61 -15.88 -0.63 -13.73
CA ARG A 61 -15.66 -1.93 -14.39
C ARG A 61 -16.94 -2.52 -14.94
N GLU A 62 -18.03 -2.42 -14.18
CA GLU A 62 -19.35 -2.96 -14.59
C GLU A 62 -19.94 -2.23 -15.80
N ARG A 63 -19.67 -0.93 -15.95
CA ARG A 63 -20.22 -0.09 -17.02
C ARG A 63 -19.61 -0.33 -18.39
N SER A 64 -18.41 -0.91 -18.46
CA SER A 64 -17.69 -1.12 -19.72
C SER A 64 -16.96 -2.44 -19.74
N ARG A 65 -17.17 -3.20 -20.84
CA ARG A 65 -16.45 -4.47 -21.05
C ARG A 65 -14.94 -4.28 -21.13
N GLU A 66 -14.50 -3.15 -21.69
CA GLU A 66 -13.09 -2.80 -21.84
C GLU A 66 -12.41 -2.47 -20.50
N LYS A 67 -13.20 -2.07 -19.50
CA LYS A 67 -12.73 -1.70 -18.16
C LYS A 67 -12.79 -2.83 -17.13
N ARG A 68 -13.28 -4.02 -17.52
CA ARG A 68 -13.43 -5.16 -16.60
C ARG A 68 -12.13 -5.64 -15.97
N ALA A 69 -11.03 -5.43 -16.65
CA ALA A 69 -9.69 -5.81 -16.20
C ALA A 69 -9.01 -4.79 -15.29
N MET A 70 -9.59 -3.60 -15.11
CA MET A 70 -8.99 -2.55 -14.28
C MET A 70 -8.84 -3.01 -12.83
N SER A 71 -7.62 -3.10 -12.35
CA SER A 71 -7.32 -3.45 -10.96
C SER A 71 -6.01 -2.82 -10.50
N ALA A 72 -5.84 -2.65 -9.19
CA ALA A 72 -4.63 -2.11 -8.61
C ALA A 72 -4.40 -2.60 -7.19
N SER A 73 -3.14 -2.65 -6.77
CA SER A 73 -2.74 -2.69 -5.36
C SER A 73 -2.64 -1.28 -4.81
N ILE A 74 -2.91 -1.12 -3.52
CA ILE A 74 -2.70 0.15 -2.83
C ILE A 74 -2.04 -0.04 -1.48
N VAL A 75 -1.27 0.95 -1.09
CA VAL A 75 -0.89 1.17 0.31
C VAL A 75 -1.06 2.66 0.62
N ILE A 76 -1.66 2.93 1.76
CA ILE A 76 -2.00 4.29 2.20
C ILE A 76 -1.69 4.43 3.68
N PHE A 77 -1.15 5.58 4.11
CA PHE A 77 -1.11 5.91 5.52
C PHE A 77 -1.70 7.29 5.81
N LEU A 78 -2.30 7.39 6.99
CA LEU A 78 -2.76 8.63 7.58
C LEU A 78 -1.93 8.94 8.83
N THR A 79 -1.71 10.22 9.10
CA THR A 79 -1.00 10.67 10.30
C THR A 79 -1.63 11.92 10.91
N ASP A 80 -1.51 12.04 12.23
CA ASP A 80 -1.68 13.25 13.01
C ASP A 80 -0.33 13.87 13.41
N TYR A 81 0.75 13.47 12.70
CA TYR A 81 2.17 13.84 12.91
C TYR A 81 2.77 13.38 14.24
N THR A 82 1.97 12.84 15.17
CA THR A 82 2.45 12.17 16.39
C THR A 82 2.33 10.66 16.29
N SER A 83 1.43 10.19 15.44
CA SER A 83 1.19 8.78 15.19
C SER A 83 0.67 8.54 13.79
N MET A 84 0.72 7.29 13.35
CA MET A 84 0.23 6.87 12.05
C MET A 84 -0.69 5.65 12.15
N ILE A 85 -1.50 5.48 11.12
CA ILE A 85 -2.20 4.25 10.78
C ILE A 85 -2.02 4.00 9.29
N TYR A 86 -1.88 2.75 8.87
CA TYR A 86 -1.85 2.42 7.44
C TYR A 86 -2.93 1.41 7.08
N GLY A 87 -3.22 1.35 5.79
CA GLY A 87 -4.07 0.35 5.18
C GLY A 87 -3.49 -0.13 3.86
N ALA A 88 -3.66 -1.41 3.55
CA ALA A 88 -3.17 -2.02 2.33
C ALA A 88 -4.21 -2.96 1.71
N VAL A 89 -4.16 -3.10 0.38
CA VAL A 89 -4.88 -4.09 -0.43
C VAL A 89 -3.97 -4.48 -1.59
N GLY A 90 -3.73 -5.77 -1.76
CA GLY A 90 -2.82 -6.28 -2.78
C GLY A 90 -1.39 -6.41 -2.28
N ASN A 91 -0.40 -6.02 -3.08
CA ASN A 91 1.02 -6.21 -2.78
C ASN A 91 1.88 -4.93 -2.86
N ALA A 92 1.27 -3.75 -2.81
CA ALA A 92 2.00 -2.53 -2.50
C ALA A 92 2.35 -2.49 -1.01
N ARG A 93 3.57 -2.10 -0.68
CA ARG A 93 4.09 -2.20 0.70
C ARG A 93 4.35 -0.86 1.35
N LEU A 94 4.13 -0.83 2.66
CA LEU A 94 4.62 0.22 3.56
C LEU A 94 5.65 -0.38 4.50
N TYR A 95 6.72 0.38 4.74
CA TYR A 95 7.72 0.12 5.78
C TYR A 95 7.81 1.33 6.71
N LEU A 96 7.83 1.09 8.01
CA LEU A 96 8.27 2.05 9.02
C LEU A 96 9.67 1.66 9.47
N ILE A 97 10.63 2.56 9.25
CA ILE A 97 12.03 2.37 9.59
C ILE A 97 12.37 3.32 10.75
N ARG A 98 12.92 2.76 11.82
CA ARG A 98 13.38 3.46 13.02
C ARG A 98 14.75 2.95 13.42
N ASP A 99 15.68 3.85 13.71
CA ASP A 99 17.07 3.51 14.02
C ASP A 99 17.70 2.63 12.92
N ASP A 100 17.42 3.00 11.64
CA ASP A 100 17.83 2.30 10.42
C ASP A 100 17.36 0.83 10.31
N ILE A 101 16.38 0.40 11.10
CA ILE A 101 15.82 -0.96 11.11
C ILE A 101 14.33 -0.91 10.77
N VAL A 102 13.87 -1.84 9.93
CA VAL A 102 12.44 -2.03 9.64
C VAL A 102 11.73 -2.52 10.90
N ARG A 103 10.83 -1.71 11.44
CA ARG A 103 10.04 -2.00 12.66
C ARG A 103 8.64 -2.46 12.38
N GLU A 104 8.07 -2.00 11.28
CA GLU A 104 6.70 -2.33 10.87
C GLU A 104 6.66 -2.44 9.34
N LYS A 105 5.85 -3.34 8.83
CA LYS A 105 5.59 -3.50 7.41
C LYS A 105 4.18 -3.98 7.15
N SER A 106 3.60 -3.58 6.03
CA SER A 106 2.31 -4.12 5.57
C SER A 106 2.46 -5.55 5.06
N ARG A 107 1.36 -6.28 5.06
CA ARG A 107 1.24 -7.64 4.53
C ARG A 107 0.84 -7.62 3.06
N ASP A 108 1.42 -8.53 2.27
CA ASP A 108 0.94 -8.75 0.90
C ASP A 108 -0.31 -9.64 0.89
N ASP A 109 -1.27 -9.29 0.08
CA ASP A 109 -2.39 -10.16 -0.25
C ASP A 109 -2.02 -11.04 -1.46
N SER A 110 -1.02 -11.90 -1.32
CA SER A 110 -0.51 -12.78 -2.38
C SER A 110 -0.46 -14.25 -1.95
N ILE A 111 -0.48 -15.14 -2.94
CA ILE A 111 -0.31 -16.58 -2.69
C ILE A 111 1.04 -16.86 -2.03
N ALA A 112 2.11 -16.19 -2.47
CA ALA A 112 3.43 -16.34 -1.87
C ALA A 112 3.44 -15.97 -0.38
N HIS A 113 2.69 -14.93 0.01
CA HIS A 113 2.57 -14.54 1.41
C HIS A 113 1.80 -15.59 2.23
N LEU A 114 0.75 -16.21 1.68
CA LEU A 114 0.06 -17.31 2.34
C LEU A 114 0.96 -18.53 2.56
N VAL A 115 1.85 -18.83 1.60
CA VAL A 115 2.85 -19.91 1.74
C VAL A 115 3.84 -19.58 2.87
N TYR A 116 4.28 -18.33 2.98
CA TYR A 116 5.08 -17.84 4.10
C TYR A 116 4.35 -17.98 5.44
N GLU A 117 3.10 -17.54 5.54
CA GLU A 117 2.28 -17.67 6.77
C GLU A 117 2.08 -19.13 7.19
N ALA A 118 2.07 -20.06 6.23
CA ALA A 118 2.02 -21.50 6.48
C ALA A 118 3.38 -22.10 6.90
N ASN A 119 4.43 -21.30 7.13
CA ASN A 119 5.80 -21.69 7.42
C ASN A 119 6.43 -22.64 6.38
N GLN A 120 6.06 -22.46 5.09
CA GLN A 120 6.59 -23.24 3.96
C GLN A 120 7.56 -22.42 3.09
N LEU A 121 7.81 -21.18 3.46
CA LEU A 121 8.67 -20.25 2.76
C LEU A 121 9.26 -19.26 3.76
N ASP A 122 10.51 -18.87 3.61
CA ASP A 122 11.07 -17.76 4.36
C ASP A 122 10.60 -16.41 3.78
N TYR A 123 10.45 -15.39 4.63
CA TYR A 123 9.96 -14.09 4.18
C TYR A 123 10.77 -13.50 3.00
N LYS A 124 12.10 -13.63 3.06
CA LYS A 124 13.01 -13.15 2.00
C LYS A 124 12.81 -13.86 0.65
N GLU A 125 12.22 -15.05 0.65
CA GLU A 125 11.97 -15.83 -0.55
C GLU A 125 10.67 -15.43 -1.24
N ILE A 126 9.78 -14.66 -0.59
CA ILE A 126 8.51 -14.18 -1.18
C ILE A 126 8.77 -13.51 -2.52
N ARG A 127 9.80 -12.64 -2.62
CA ARG A 127 10.13 -11.90 -3.83
C ARG A 127 10.55 -12.77 -5.02
N PHE A 128 11.02 -13.98 -4.76
CA PHE A 128 11.44 -14.94 -5.78
C PHE A 128 10.39 -16.01 -6.08
N HIS A 129 9.32 -16.09 -5.28
CA HIS A 129 8.32 -17.11 -5.44
C HIS A 129 7.53 -16.92 -6.75
N SER A 130 7.29 -18.02 -7.49
CA SER A 130 6.62 -17.99 -8.80
C SER A 130 5.19 -17.42 -8.78
N GLN A 131 4.55 -17.46 -7.63
CA GLN A 131 3.18 -16.96 -7.45
C GLN A 131 3.10 -15.65 -6.64
N ARG A 132 4.20 -14.90 -6.53
CA ARG A 132 4.22 -13.61 -5.81
C ARG A 132 3.27 -12.56 -6.39
N ASN A 133 3.01 -12.65 -7.70
CA ASN A 133 2.09 -11.75 -8.43
C ASN A 133 0.64 -12.27 -8.46
N LYS A 134 0.39 -13.48 -7.96
CA LYS A 134 -0.98 -13.97 -7.81
C LYS A 134 -1.58 -13.45 -6.52
N LEU A 135 -2.40 -12.40 -6.66
CA LEU A 135 -3.05 -11.78 -5.51
C LEU A 135 -4.29 -12.56 -5.09
N THR A 136 -4.57 -12.51 -3.80
CA THR A 136 -5.78 -13.07 -3.17
C THR A 136 -6.89 -12.04 -3.08
N GLN A 137 -6.54 -10.76 -3.17
CA GLN A 137 -7.45 -9.64 -3.34
C GLN A 137 -6.72 -8.42 -3.92
N ASN A 138 -7.45 -7.59 -4.64
CA ASN A 138 -6.98 -6.30 -5.14
C ASN A 138 -8.15 -5.30 -5.26
N MET A 139 -7.83 -4.03 -5.52
CA MET A 139 -8.84 -3.01 -5.73
C MET A 139 -9.58 -3.26 -7.05
N GLY A 140 -10.90 -3.26 -7.01
CA GLY A 140 -11.78 -3.48 -8.16
C GLY A 140 -12.25 -4.93 -8.34
N GLU A 141 -11.80 -5.90 -7.56
CA GLU A 141 -12.31 -7.27 -7.61
C GLU A 141 -13.79 -7.37 -7.18
N PRO A 142 -14.62 -8.15 -7.91
CA PRO A 142 -16.07 -8.21 -7.68
C PRO A 142 -16.47 -8.89 -6.35
N ASP A 143 -15.57 -9.68 -5.77
CA ASP A 143 -15.85 -10.42 -4.51
C ASP A 143 -15.68 -9.56 -3.26
N GLY A 144 -15.44 -8.25 -3.45
CA GLY A 144 -15.17 -7.30 -2.38
C GLY A 144 -13.77 -7.43 -1.80
N ILE A 145 -13.45 -6.58 -0.84
CA ILE A 145 -12.13 -6.55 -0.20
C ILE A 145 -12.21 -6.55 1.32
N SER A 146 -11.17 -7.09 1.95
CA SER A 146 -10.92 -6.99 3.38
C SER A 146 -9.55 -6.31 3.62
N PRO A 147 -9.48 -4.96 3.55
CA PRO A 147 -8.20 -4.26 3.65
C PRO A 147 -7.52 -4.51 4.98
N GLU A 148 -6.22 -4.73 4.94
CA GLU A 148 -5.39 -4.65 6.13
C GLU A 148 -5.51 -3.22 6.71
N ILE A 149 -5.71 -3.11 8.02
CA ILE A 149 -5.70 -1.82 8.73
C ILE A 149 -4.87 -1.97 9.99
N SER A 150 -3.74 -1.28 10.04
CA SER A 150 -2.82 -1.35 11.18
C SER A 150 -3.47 -0.88 12.49
N LYS A 151 -2.85 -1.20 13.61
CA LYS A 151 -3.07 -0.48 14.87
C LYS A 151 -2.55 0.96 14.73
N LYS A 152 -2.88 1.81 15.67
CA LYS A 152 -2.26 3.13 15.80
C LYS A 152 -0.80 2.95 16.25
N ILE A 153 0.14 3.51 15.50
CA ILE A 153 1.58 3.40 15.71
C ILE A 153 2.08 4.78 16.12
N GLN A 154 2.78 4.86 17.24
CA GLN A 154 3.43 6.10 17.68
C GLN A 154 4.62 6.42 16.79
N LEU A 155 4.71 7.66 16.31
CA LEU A 155 5.86 8.18 15.58
C LEU A 155 6.84 8.87 16.52
N TYR A 156 8.12 8.79 16.18
CA TYR A 156 9.20 9.46 16.87
C TYR A 156 10.05 10.24 15.86
N ASP A 157 10.78 11.21 16.37
CA ASP A 157 11.73 11.96 15.53
C ASP A 157 12.76 11.01 14.89
N GLY A 158 13.03 11.21 13.61
CA GLY A 158 13.90 10.31 12.83
C GLY A 158 13.21 9.09 12.22
N ASP A 159 11.95 8.80 12.54
CA ASP A 159 11.20 7.74 11.83
C ASP A 159 11.10 8.04 10.34
N ARG A 160 11.33 7.03 9.52
CA ARG A 160 11.18 7.09 8.06
C ARG A 160 10.07 6.16 7.62
N ILE A 161 9.19 6.65 6.74
CA ILE A 161 8.09 5.88 6.18
C ILE A 161 8.33 5.74 4.68
N LEU A 162 8.37 4.50 4.21
CA LEU A 162 8.60 4.16 2.82
C LEU A 162 7.38 3.45 2.27
N LEU A 163 6.82 3.96 1.16
CA LEU A 163 5.75 3.31 0.41
C LEU A 163 6.32 2.86 -0.93
N MET A 164 6.07 1.60 -1.28
CA MET A 164 6.62 0.98 -2.47
C MET A 164 5.55 0.26 -3.28
N SER A 165 5.61 0.41 -4.61
CA SER A 165 4.91 -0.48 -5.53
C SER A 165 5.57 -1.85 -5.56
N HIS A 166 4.90 -2.84 -6.15
CA HIS A 166 5.48 -4.18 -6.35
C HIS A 166 6.81 -4.13 -7.11
N GLY A 167 6.85 -3.41 -8.24
CA GLY A 167 8.07 -3.29 -9.05
C GLY A 167 9.26 -2.67 -8.33
N ALA A 168 9.03 -1.87 -7.27
CA ALA A 168 10.09 -1.32 -6.46
C ALA A 168 10.61 -2.34 -5.43
N TRP A 169 9.74 -2.96 -4.62
CA TRP A 169 10.18 -3.86 -3.55
C TRP A 169 10.64 -5.24 -4.02
N GLU A 170 10.22 -5.72 -5.20
CA GLU A 170 10.71 -7.00 -5.71
C GLU A 170 12.22 -7.00 -5.98
N ASN A 171 12.82 -5.82 -6.15
CA ASN A 171 14.24 -5.64 -6.41
C ASN A 171 15.08 -5.29 -5.16
N LEU A 172 14.43 -5.00 -4.03
CA LEU A 172 15.08 -4.61 -2.78
C LEU A 172 14.54 -5.44 -1.61
N ASP A 173 15.43 -6.01 -0.80
CA ASP A 173 15.01 -6.61 0.47
C ASP A 173 15.15 -5.61 1.64
N GLU A 174 14.60 -5.98 2.79
CA GLU A 174 14.65 -5.12 3.96
C GLU A 174 16.08 -4.81 4.40
N SER A 175 16.99 -5.77 4.29
CA SER A 175 18.40 -5.59 4.67
C SER A 175 19.10 -4.59 3.72
N GLU A 176 18.76 -4.63 2.43
CA GLU A 176 19.27 -3.66 1.44
C GLU A 176 18.71 -2.27 1.72
N ILE A 177 17.42 -2.15 2.04
CA ILE A 177 16.78 -0.90 2.43
C ILE A 177 17.46 -0.32 3.68
N GLU A 178 17.67 -1.12 4.71
CA GLU A 178 18.31 -0.71 5.97
C GLU A 178 19.73 -0.22 5.73
N VAL A 179 20.53 -0.96 4.94
CA VAL A 179 21.92 -0.59 4.61
C VAL A 179 21.98 0.71 3.80
N GLU A 180 21.12 0.88 2.81
CA GLU A 180 21.14 2.09 1.99
C GLU A 180 20.67 3.32 2.79
N LEU A 181 19.67 3.17 3.65
CA LEU A 181 19.20 4.26 4.51
C LEU A 181 20.23 4.67 5.56
N SER A 182 21.04 3.73 6.08
CA SER A 182 22.11 4.06 7.04
C SER A 182 23.25 4.89 6.44
N LYS A 183 23.39 4.91 5.11
CA LYS A 183 24.44 5.67 4.40
C LYS A 183 24.06 7.13 4.13
N THR A 184 22.83 7.53 4.39
CA THR A 184 22.33 8.86 4.00
C THR A 184 21.42 9.49 5.04
N ASP A 185 21.64 10.79 5.27
CA ASP A 185 20.85 11.60 6.19
C ASP A 185 19.65 12.30 5.49
N SER A 186 19.47 12.10 4.19
CA SER A 186 18.42 12.80 3.45
C SER A 186 17.75 11.90 2.41
N VAL A 187 16.42 12.01 2.32
CA VAL A 187 15.60 11.30 1.33
C VAL A 187 16.08 11.57 -0.11
N GLY A 188 16.44 12.80 -0.45
CA GLY A 188 16.88 13.17 -1.80
C GLY A 188 18.24 12.59 -2.23
N LYS A 189 19.00 11.99 -1.30
CA LYS A 189 20.23 11.26 -1.64
C LYS A 189 20.01 9.74 -1.72
N TRP A 190 18.89 9.28 -1.20
CA TRP A 190 18.56 7.86 -1.21
C TRP A 190 17.81 7.44 -2.50
N ILE A 191 17.12 8.37 -3.13
CA ILE A 191 16.45 8.19 -4.42
C ILE A 191 17.42 8.48 -5.55
#